data_e3c467367766160f09cfcc5bc05be684
#
_entry.id   e3c467367766160f09cfcc5bc05be684
#
_cell.length_a   1.000
_cell.length_b   1.000
_cell.length_c   1.000
_cell.angle_alpha   90.00
_cell.angle_beta   90.00
_cell.angle_gamma   90.00
#
_symmetry.space_group_name_H-M   'P 1'
#
loop_
_entity.id
_entity.type
_entity.pdbx_description
1 polymer ?
#
loop_
_entity_poly.entity_id
_entity_poly.type
_entity_poly.pdbx_seq_one_letter_code
_entity_poly.pdbx_strand_id
1 'polypeptide(L)'
;MVDIDIIIMKLKKIISIFVVIVLALYGSFYVRNKLINRHNRVNRAVVKVVIPEGYTNEQIGKTLEKSGLVTEKDFINQVGNWSDNSYWFLKGLPQDKHKLDGFLYPATYTFEKNTSSKEIINEMLKTFETNIEPSKSYITKNNLSIRNVVITASLIEKEARKDVDRPKIASVIYNRLNKNMPLQIDATILYVIGHKDKVYNRDLTVKSPYNTYLNKGLPPSPICNPGTKSINAALHPERTNYLYYVLDTKTNTHVFAETYAQHIKNVSLYGK
;
A
#
# COMPACT_ATOMS: atom_id res chain seq x y z
N MET A 1 -59.09 -7.63 -58.97
CA MET A 1 -58.90 -7.63 -57.50
C MET A 1 -57.44 -7.99 -57.25
N VAL A 2 -56.62 -7.04 -56.81
CA VAL A 2 -55.24 -7.33 -56.50
C VAL A 2 -55.23 -8.21 -55.26
N ASP A 3 -54.54 -9.35 -55.35
CA ASP A 3 -54.48 -10.34 -54.28
C ASP A 3 -53.69 -9.75 -53.05
N ILE A 4 -54.43 -9.33 -52.03
CA ILE A 4 -53.95 -8.67 -50.83
C ILE A 4 -52.93 -9.56 -50.15
N ASP A 5 -53.02 -10.88 -50.19
CA ASP A 5 -52.09 -11.81 -49.57
C ASP A 5 -50.75 -11.80 -50.26
N ILE A 6 -50.65 -11.56 -51.56
CA ILE A 6 -49.43 -11.42 -52.32
C ILE A 6 -48.68 -10.13 -51.90
N ILE A 7 -49.44 -9.05 -51.68
CA ILE A 7 -48.86 -7.77 -51.22
C ILE A 7 -48.30 -7.90 -49.79
N ILE A 8 -49.04 -8.57 -48.89
CA ILE A 8 -48.64 -8.81 -47.53
C ILE A 8 -47.39 -9.70 -47.49
N MET A 9 -47.31 -10.75 -48.31
CA MET A 9 -46.07 -11.60 -48.36
C MET A 9 -44.85 -10.84 -48.87
N LYS A 10 -45.05 -10.00 -49.93
CA LYS A 10 -43.93 -9.15 -50.42
C LYS A 10 -43.43 -8.14 -49.35
N LEU A 11 -44.38 -7.53 -48.63
CA LEU A 11 -44.08 -6.58 -47.58
C LEU A 11 -43.30 -7.24 -46.41
N LYS A 12 -43.76 -8.42 -45.97
CA LYS A 12 -43.05 -9.22 -44.93
C LYS A 12 -41.65 -9.58 -45.38
N LYS A 13 -41.44 -9.96 -46.65
CA LYS A 13 -40.13 -10.28 -47.21
C LYS A 13 -39.19 -9.07 -47.22
N ILE A 14 -39.71 -7.89 -47.61
CA ILE A 14 -38.95 -6.63 -47.60
C ILE A 14 -38.54 -6.24 -46.17
N ILE A 15 -39.47 -6.31 -45.21
CA ILE A 15 -39.21 -6.04 -43.81
C ILE A 15 -38.13 -7.00 -43.25
N SER A 16 -38.24 -8.29 -43.55
CA SER A 16 -37.25 -9.28 -43.11
C SER A 16 -35.87 -8.98 -43.67
N ILE A 17 -35.75 -8.63 -44.96
CA ILE A 17 -34.48 -8.26 -45.59
C ILE A 17 -33.90 -6.98 -44.92
N PHE A 18 -34.76 -5.99 -44.67
CA PHE A 18 -34.33 -4.74 -43.99
C PHE A 18 -33.80 -5.01 -42.58
N VAL A 19 -34.50 -5.85 -41.79
CA VAL A 19 -34.03 -6.24 -40.43
C VAL A 19 -32.67 -6.95 -40.49
N VAL A 20 -32.46 -7.88 -41.44
CA VAL A 20 -31.19 -8.57 -41.62
C VAL A 20 -30.06 -7.59 -41.96
N ILE A 21 -30.33 -6.61 -42.84
CA ILE A 21 -29.33 -5.59 -43.22
C ILE A 21 -28.98 -4.72 -41.99
N VAL A 22 -29.97 -4.27 -41.22
CA VAL A 22 -29.75 -3.47 -40.02
C VAL A 22 -28.90 -4.25 -38.97
N LEU A 23 -29.22 -5.53 -38.76
CA LEU A 23 -28.45 -6.38 -37.84
C LEU A 23 -27.01 -6.60 -38.34
N ALA A 24 -26.81 -6.78 -39.65
CA ALA A 24 -25.49 -6.92 -40.25
C ALA A 24 -24.66 -5.63 -40.11
N LEU A 25 -25.27 -4.46 -40.33
CA LEU A 25 -24.63 -3.15 -40.14
C LEU A 25 -24.27 -2.92 -38.69
N TYR A 26 -25.18 -3.23 -37.77
CA TYR A 26 -24.92 -3.11 -36.31
C TYR A 26 -23.80 -4.06 -35.86
N GLY A 27 -23.81 -5.30 -36.31
CA GLY A 27 -22.78 -6.28 -36.06
C GLY A 27 -21.41 -5.83 -36.57
N SER A 28 -21.37 -5.31 -37.82
CA SER A 28 -20.12 -4.79 -38.41
C SER A 28 -19.58 -3.56 -37.65
N PHE A 29 -20.47 -2.65 -37.23
CA PHE A 29 -20.13 -1.48 -36.40
C PHE A 29 -19.60 -1.90 -35.05
N TYR A 30 -20.23 -2.87 -34.40
CA TYR A 30 -19.80 -3.41 -33.11
C TYR A 30 -18.42 -4.07 -33.20
N VAL A 31 -18.19 -4.92 -34.20
CA VAL A 31 -16.91 -5.58 -34.45
C VAL A 31 -15.81 -4.54 -34.75
N ARG A 32 -16.12 -3.58 -35.63
CA ARG A 32 -15.17 -2.50 -35.97
C ARG A 32 -14.78 -1.69 -34.73
N ASN A 33 -15.71 -1.27 -33.88
CA ASN A 33 -15.41 -0.55 -32.63
C ASN A 33 -14.59 -1.41 -31.67
N LYS A 34 -14.89 -2.70 -31.57
CA LYS A 34 -14.12 -3.64 -30.73
C LYS A 34 -12.68 -3.80 -31.23
N LEU A 35 -12.48 -3.87 -32.56
CA LEU A 35 -11.15 -3.96 -33.16
C LEU A 35 -10.38 -2.64 -33.01
N ILE A 36 -11.01 -1.48 -33.24
CA ILE A 36 -10.41 -0.16 -33.04
C ILE A 36 -9.98 0.01 -31.57
N ASN A 37 -10.85 -0.34 -30.63
CA ASN A 37 -10.54 -0.24 -29.20
C ASN A 37 -9.41 -1.20 -28.78
N ARG A 38 -9.34 -2.39 -29.39
CA ARG A 38 -8.24 -3.35 -29.18
C ARG A 38 -6.93 -2.83 -29.78
N HIS A 39 -6.96 -2.27 -30.98
CA HIS A 39 -5.80 -1.67 -31.64
C HIS A 39 -5.26 -0.46 -30.87
N ASN A 40 -6.16 0.42 -30.39
CA ASN A 40 -5.81 1.57 -29.58
C ASN A 40 -5.22 1.18 -28.21
N ARG A 41 -5.65 0.05 -27.62
CA ARG A 41 -5.03 -0.49 -26.39
C ARG A 41 -3.61 -1.02 -26.62
N VAL A 42 -3.39 -1.70 -27.76
CA VAL A 42 -2.07 -2.28 -28.09
C VAL A 42 -1.02 -1.19 -28.37
N ASN A 43 -1.44 -0.02 -28.88
CA ASN A 43 -0.55 1.09 -29.25
C ASN A 43 -0.42 2.17 -28.17
N ARG A 44 -1.03 2.02 -26.98
CA ARG A 44 -0.84 2.99 -25.89
C ARG A 44 0.53 2.81 -25.27
N ALA A 45 1.30 3.89 -25.24
CA ALA A 45 2.57 3.93 -24.53
C ALA A 45 2.34 3.60 -23.06
N VAL A 46 2.98 2.55 -22.58
CA VAL A 46 2.93 2.14 -21.16
C VAL A 46 4.21 2.56 -20.46
N VAL A 47 4.08 2.90 -19.19
CA VAL A 47 5.16 3.27 -18.30
C VAL A 47 5.27 2.23 -17.21
N LYS A 48 6.44 1.61 -17.09
CA LYS A 48 6.76 0.70 -15.98
C LYS A 48 7.39 1.51 -14.86
N VAL A 49 6.81 1.42 -13.66
CA VAL A 49 7.30 2.11 -12.47
C VAL A 49 7.48 1.12 -11.32
N VAL A 50 8.61 1.24 -10.62
CA VAL A 50 8.92 0.43 -9.43
C VAL A 50 8.67 1.30 -8.21
N ILE A 51 7.81 0.83 -7.31
CA ILE A 51 7.56 1.43 -6.00
C ILE A 51 8.19 0.51 -4.94
N PRO A 52 9.33 0.89 -4.36
CA PRO A 52 10.01 0.10 -3.35
C PRO A 52 9.22 0.00 -2.04
N GLU A 53 9.45 -1.08 -1.28
CA GLU A 53 9.00 -1.20 0.10
C GLU A 53 9.57 -0.06 0.96
N GLY A 54 8.81 0.40 1.93
CA GLY A 54 9.22 1.46 2.83
C GLY A 54 9.10 2.90 2.27
N TYR A 55 8.52 3.10 1.08
CA TYR A 55 8.25 4.44 0.56
C TYR A 55 7.06 5.09 1.28
N THR A 56 7.15 6.39 1.53
CA THR A 56 6.01 7.22 1.93
C THR A 56 5.16 7.58 0.71
N ASN A 57 3.95 8.09 0.92
CA ASN A 57 3.08 8.54 -0.17
C ASN A 57 3.73 9.66 -1.00
N GLU A 58 4.49 10.58 -0.37
CA GLU A 58 5.26 11.62 -1.04
C GLU A 58 6.36 11.03 -1.93
N GLN A 59 7.07 10.01 -1.46
CA GLN A 59 8.10 9.33 -2.26
C GLN A 59 7.49 8.60 -3.45
N ILE A 60 6.30 8.01 -3.28
CA ILE A 60 5.54 7.41 -4.38
C ILE A 60 5.17 8.50 -5.40
N GLY A 61 4.58 9.62 -4.95
CA GLY A 61 4.21 10.75 -5.81
C GLY A 61 5.38 11.27 -6.63
N LYS A 62 6.55 11.48 -6.00
CA LYS A 62 7.79 11.88 -6.68
C LYS A 62 8.24 10.86 -7.73
N THR A 63 8.09 9.58 -7.44
CA THR A 63 8.48 8.52 -8.37
C THR A 63 7.55 8.46 -9.58
N LEU A 64 6.24 8.65 -9.38
CA LEU A 64 5.25 8.73 -10.44
C LEU A 64 5.47 9.97 -11.33
N GLU A 65 5.80 11.12 -10.75
CA GLU A 65 6.13 12.34 -11.48
C GLU A 65 7.39 12.17 -12.33
N LYS A 66 8.46 11.63 -11.77
CA LYS A 66 9.70 11.32 -12.51
C LYS A 66 9.48 10.35 -13.67
N SER A 67 8.50 9.46 -13.56
CA SER A 67 8.14 8.53 -14.63
C SER A 67 7.20 9.13 -15.69
N GLY A 68 6.78 10.39 -15.51
CA GLY A 68 5.91 11.12 -16.45
C GLY A 68 4.46 10.64 -16.45
N LEU A 69 3.98 10.05 -15.34
CA LEU A 69 2.60 9.60 -15.19
C LEU A 69 1.68 10.72 -14.67
N VAL A 70 1.91 11.17 -13.44
CA VAL A 70 1.12 12.22 -12.77
C VAL A 70 2.05 13.11 -11.95
N THR A 71 1.65 14.35 -11.63
CA THR A 71 2.45 15.21 -10.74
C THR A 71 2.40 14.70 -9.30
N GLU A 72 3.46 14.92 -8.51
CA GLU A 72 3.46 14.62 -7.07
C GLU A 72 2.28 15.32 -6.39
N LYS A 73 2.04 16.60 -6.73
CA LYS A 73 0.95 17.40 -6.16
C LYS A 73 -0.42 16.78 -6.40
N ASP A 74 -0.73 16.37 -7.65
CA ASP A 74 -2.03 15.78 -7.98
C ASP A 74 -2.21 14.42 -7.29
N PHE A 75 -1.15 13.60 -7.24
CA PHE A 75 -1.18 12.32 -6.55
C PHE A 75 -1.45 12.48 -5.06
N ILE A 76 -0.69 13.34 -4.36
CA ILE A 76 -0.86 13.57 -2.91
C ILE A 76 -2.21 14.21 -2.60
N ASN A 77 -2.69 15.11 -3.45
CA ASN A 77 -4.02 15.69 -3.31
C ASN A 77 -5.12 14.60 -3.43
N GLN A 78 -4.99 13.68 -4.39
CA GLN A 78 -5.93 12.57 -4.54
C GLN A 78 -5.86 11.57 -3.38
N VAL A 79 -4.66 11.28 -2.83
CA VAL A 79 -4.46 10.45 -1.64
C VAL A 79 -5.17 11.07 -0.44
N GLY A 80 -4.94 12.37 -0.18
CA GLY A 80 -5.52 13.09 0.96
C GLY A 80 -7.04 13.26 0.92
N ASN A 81 -7.63 13.21 -0.28
CA ASN A 81 -9.07 13.36 -0.50
C ASN A 81 -9.77 12.03 -0.84
N TRP A 82 -9.14 10.88 -0.55
CA TRP A 82 -9.70 9.58 -0.89
C TRP A 82 -10.94 9.26 -0.05
N SER A 83 -12.09 9.17 -0.72
CA SER A 83 -13.40 8.94 -0.09
C SER A 83 -13.95 7.53 -0.28
N ASP A 84 -13.38 6.73 -1.22
CA ASP A 84 -13.86 5.37 -1.47
C ASP A 84 -13.52 4.44 -0.30
N ASN A 85 -14.55 3.76 0.21
CA ASN A 85 -14.50 2.79 1.30
C ASN A 85 -14.91 1.37 0.85
N SER A 86 -14.85 1.08 -0.46
CA SER A 86 -15.22 -0.24 -1.00
C SER A 86 -14.32 -1.35 -0.47
N TYR A 87 -13.05 -1.04 -0.24
CA TYR A 87 -12.10 -1.98 0.36
C TYR A 87 -12.38 -2.22 1.83
N TRP A 88 -12.46 -3.49 2.24
CA TRP A 88 -12.79 -3.88 3.62
C TRP A 88 -11.80 -3.30 4.67
N PHE A 89 -10.52 -3.19 4.32
CA PHE A 89 -9.47 -2.67 5.20
C PHE A 89 -9.47 -1.15 5.35
N LEU A 90 -10.22 -0.42 4.54
CA LEU A 90 -10.41 1.03 4.66
C LEU A 90 -11.66 1.40 5.47
N LYS A 91 -12.52 0.42 5.76
CA LYS A 91 -13.77 0.67 6.50
C LYS A 91 -13.46 1.10 7.94
N GLY A 92 -14.09 2.18 8.38
CA GLY A 92 -13.93 2.71 9.75
C GLY A 92 -12.61 3.43 10.01
N LEU A 93 -11.74 3.60 8.99
CA LEU A 93 -10.56 4.44 9.14
C LEU A 93 -10.95 5.93 9.20
N PRO A 94 -10.16 6.77 9.92
CA PRO A 94 -10.35 8.21 9.91
C PRO A 94 -10.38 8.76 8.48
N GLN A 95 -11.28 9.73 8.24
CA GLN A 95 -11.40 10.40 6.95
C GLN A 95 -10.48 11.63 6.95
N ASP A 96 -9.18 11.41 6.96
CA ASP A 96 -8.16 12.44 6.94
C ASP A 96 -7.08 12.14 5.88
N LYS A 97 -6.12 13.04 5.73
CA LYS A 97 -5.03 12.92 4.76
C LYS A 97 -4.12 11.68 4.96
N HIS A 98 -4.20 11.04 6.13
CA HIS A 98 -3.41 9.87 6.51
C HIS A 98 -4.17 8.54 6.33
N LYS A 99 -5.38 8.59 5.77
CA LYS A 99 -6.23 7.40 5.58
C LYS A 99 -5.54 6.30 4.78
N LEU A 100 -4.82 6.66 3.72
CA LEU A 100 -4.14 5.71 2.83
C LEU A 100 -2.68 5.42 3.21
N ASP A 101 -2.16 6.03 4.29
CA ASP A 101 -0.80 5.75 4.74
C ASP A 101 -0.65 4.26 5.04
N GLY A 102 0.37 3.64 4.43
CA GLY A 102 0.68 2.22 4.59
C GLY A 102 -0.14 1.26 3.72
N PHE A 103 -1.14 1.75 2.98
CA PHE A 103 -2.04 0.91 2.16
C PHE A 103 -1.74 0.97 0.65
N LEU A 104 -0.85 1.85 0.20
CA LEU A 104 -0.41 1.92 -1.19
C LEU A 104 0.71 0.90 -1.42
N TYR A 105 0.33 -0.32 -1.84
CA TYR A 105 1.22 -1.47 -1.84
C TYR A 105 2.48 -1.28 -2.71
N PRO A 106 3.69 -1.58 -2.19
CA PRO A 106 4.93 -1.51 -2.95
C PRO A 106 5.02 -2.66 -3.95
N ALA A 107 5.18 -2.34 -5.23
CA ALA A 107 5.30 -3.31 -6.32
C ALA A 107 5.88 -2.66 -7.59
N THR A 108 6.06 -3.47 -8.62
CA THR A 108 6.29 -2.97 -9.97
C THR A 108 4.96 -2.88 -10.70
N TYR A 109 4.59 -1.66 -11.10
CA TYR A 109 3.36 -1.37 -11.83
C TYR A 109 3.64 -1.07 -13.29
N THR A 110 2.63 -1.31 -14.13
CA THR A 110 2.64 -0.90 -15.53
C THR A 110 1.36 -0.14 -15.82
N PHE A 111 1.48 1.16 -16.09
CA PHE A 111 0.35 2.06 -16.35
C PHE A 111 0.39 2.58 -17.77
N GLU A 112 -0.76 2.87 -18.35
CA GLU A 112 -0.85 3.68 -19.55
C GLU A 112 -0.41 5.12 -19.22
N LYS A 113 0.24 5.82 -20.15
CA LYS A 113 0.82 7.15 -19.91
C LYS A 113 -0.20 8.21 -19.44
N ASN A 114 -1.47 8.01 -19.74
CA ASN A 114 -2.56 8.91 -19.33
C ASN A 114 -3.41 8.39 -18.16
N THR A 115 -2.90 7.41 -17.41
CA THR A 115 -3.58 6.90 -16.21
C THR A 115 -3.65 7.98 -15.15
N SER A 116 -4.85 8.22 -14.61
CA SER A 116 -5.09 9.24 -13.60
C SER A 116 -4.55 8.82 -12.22
N SER A 117 -4.31 9.80 -11.32
CA SER A 117 -3.92 9.54 -9.93
C SER A 117 -4.90 8.62 -9.21
N LYS A 118 -6.21 8.77 -9.46
CA LYS A 118 -7.25 7.92 -8.88
C LYS A 118 -7.13 6.46 -9.32
N GLU A 119 -6.88 6.21 -10.60
CA GLU A 119 -6.70 4.85 -11.14
C GLU A 119 -5.42 4.21 -10.61
N ILE A 120 -4.32 4.98 -10.51
CA ILE A 120 -3.05 4.52 -9.93
C ILE A 120 -3.27 4.10 -8.48
N ILE A 121 -3.87 4.96 -7.65
CA ILE A 121 -4.17 4.67 -6.24
C ILE A 121 -5.05 3.41 -6.14
N ASN A 122 -6.09 3.32 -6.95
CA ASN A 122 -6.99 2.16 -6.93
C ASN A 122 -6.25 0.85 -7.26
N GLU A 123 -5.33 0.85 -8.23
CA GLU A 123 -4.54 -0.33 -8.55
C GLU A 123 -3.58 -0.70 -7.41
N MET A 124 -3.00 0.30 -6.71
CA MET A 124 -2.15 0.06 -5.55
C MET A 124 -2.95 -0.50 -4.36
N LEU A 125 -4.17 -0.01 -4.12
CA LEU A 125 -5.08 -0.54 -3.09
C LEU A 125 -5.55 -1.96 -3.42
N LYS A 126 -5.89 -2.24 -4.68
CA LYS A 126 -6.25 -3.58 -5.14
C LYS A 126 -5.09 -4.57 -4.97
N THR A 127 -3.87 -4.11 -5.24
CA THR A 127 -2.67 -4.92 -5.01
C THR A 127 -2.47 -5.18 -3.53
N PHE A 128 -2.72 -4.20 -2.65
CA PHE A 128 -2.74 -4.41 -1.20
C PHE A 128 -3.78 -5.45 -0.81
N GLU A 129 -5.02 -5.33 -1.29
CA GLU A 129 -6.09 -6.30 -1.02
C GLU A 129 -5.67 -7.72 -1.39
N THR A 130 -5.16 -7.91 -2.60
CA THR A 130 -4.70 -9.22 -3.10
C THR A 130 -3.65 -9.84 -2.18
N ASN A 131 -2.70 -9.02 -1.68
CA ASN A 131 -1.63 -9.52 -0.83
C ASN A 131 -2.05 -9.75 0.63
N ILE A 132 -3.07 -9.04 1.13
CA ILE A 132 -3.56 -9.20 2.51
C ILE A 132 -4.71 -10.21 2.63
N GLU A 133 -5.42 -10.51 1.53
CA GLU A 133 -6.59 -11.40 1.53
C GLU A 133 -6.34 -12.77 2.18
N PRO A 134 -5.16 -13.44 1.98
CA PRO A 134 -4.87 -14.69 2.68
C PRO A 134 -4.88 -14.56 4.21
N SER A 135 -4.59 -13.38 4.74
CA SER A 135 -4.55 -13.10 6.18
C SER A 135 -5.86 -12.57 6.74
N LYS A 136 -6.84 -12.25 5.91
CA LYS A 136 -8.12 -11.63 6.31
C LYS A 136 -8.88 -12.46 7.34
N SER A 137 -8.98 -13.77 7.12
CA SER A 137 -9.61 -14.68 8.06
C SER A 137 -8.93 -14.67 9.43
N TYR A 138 -7.59 -14.66 9.45
CA TYR A 138 -6.81 -14.59 10.69
C TYR A 138 -7.04 -13.25 11.41
N ILE A 139 -7.00 -12.13 10.68
CA ILE A 139 -7.24 -10.78 11.20
C ILE A 139 -8.63 -10.70 11.84
N THR A 140 -9.66 -11.17 11.11
CA THR A 140 -11.06 -11.13 11.57
C THR A 140 -11.28 -12.03 12.79
N LYS A 141 -10.80 -13.28 12.73
CA LYS A 141 -10.96 -14.26 13.83
C LYS A 141 -10.30 -13.80 15.14
N ASN A 142 -9.18 -13.10 15.05
CA ASN A 142 -8.44 -12.61 16.21
C ASN A 142 -8.81 -11.15 16.57
N ASN A 143 -9.83 -10.57 15.93
CA ASN A 143 -10.27 -9.19 16.14
C ASN A 143 -9.13 -8.16 16.07
N LEU A 144 -8.20 -8.35 15.13
CA LEU A 144 -7.06 -7.46 14.97
C LEU A 144 -7.47 -6.20 14.20
N SER A 145 -7.00 -5.04 14.66
CA SER A 145 -7.10 -3.80 13.89
C SER A 145 -6.13 -3.85 12.73
N ILE A 146 -6.62 -3.91 11.48
CA ILE A 146 -5.77 -3.87 10.29
C ILE A 146 -4.90 -2.61 10.26
N ARG A 147 -5.42 -1.46 10.72
CA ARG A 147 -4.64 -0.23 10.84
C ARG A 147 -3.44 -0.42 11.77
N ASN A 148 -3.65 -0.99 12.96
CA ASN A 148 -2.56 -1.22 13.92
C ASN A 148 -1.53 -2.23 13.38
N VAL A 149 -1.98 -3.25 12.65
CA VAL A 149 -1.09 -4.19 11.95
C VAL A 149 -0.21 -3.46 10.93
N VAL A 150 -0.79 -2.58 10.10
CA VAL A 150 -0.04 -1.84 9.08
C VAL A 150 0.87 -0.77 9.71
N ILE A 151 0.44 -0.11 10.80
CA ILE A 151 1.34 0.78 11.56
C ILE A 151 2.54 0.00 12.07
N THR A 152 2.33 -1.13 12.75
CA THR A 152 3.43 -1.97 13.26
C THR A 152 4.33 -2.46 12.13
N ALA A 153 3.74 -2.91 11.02
CA ALA A 153 4.50 -3.33 9.83
C ALA A 153 5.36 -2.20 9.26
N SER A 154 4.87 -0.96 9.25
CA SER A 154 5.64 0.20 8.77
C SER A 154 6.85 0.52 9.67
N LEU A 155 6.72 0.30 10.98
CA LEU A 155 7.85 0.41 11.92
C LEU A 155 8.89 -0.69 11.65
N ILE A 156 8.43 -1.95 11.54
CA ILE A 156 9.30 -3.11 11.23
C ILE A 156 10.03 -2.89 9.90
N GLU A 157 9.35 -2.36 8.87
CA GLU A 157 9.92 -2.10 7.55
C GLU A 157 11.09 -1.13 7.61
N LYS A 158 11.02 -0.13 8.46
CA LYS A 158 12.06 0.89 8.62
C LYS A 158 13.21 0.44 9.53
N GLU A 159 12.99 -0.53 10.42
CA GLU A 159 13.97 -1.03 11.37
C GLU A 159 14.76 -2.23 10.84
N ALA A 160 14.07 -3.22 10.25
CA ALA A 160 14.69 -4.48 9.88
C ALA A 160 15.70 -4.34 8.75
N ARG A 161 16.93 -4.81 8.98
CA ARG A 161 17.98 -4.92 7.95
C ARG A 161 17.98 -6.27 7.25
N LYS A 162 17.57 -7.33 7.96
CA LYS A 162 17.45 -8.70 7.47
C LYS A 162 16.06 -9.23 7.77
N ASP A 163 15.52 -10.06 6.88
CA ASP A 163 14.19 -10.62 7.04
C ASP A 163 14.04 -11.47 8.31
N VAL A 164 15.10 -12.16 8.72
CA VAL A 164 15.15 -13.00 9.94
C VAL A 164 14.87 -12.21 11.23
N ASP A 165 15.13 -10.90 11.22
CA ASP A 165 14.92 -10.03 12.38
C ASP A 165 13.48 -9.53 12.51
N ARG A 166 12.72 -9.47 11.41
CA ARG A 166 11.37 -8.87 11.36
C ARG A 166 10.42 -9.46 12.44
N PRO A 167 10.29 -10.78 12.61
CA PRO A 167 9.42 -11.34 13.64
C PRO A 167 9.85 -11.01 15.08
N LYS A 168 11.16 -10.90 15.32
CA LYS A 168 11.72 -10.53 16.64
C LYS A 168 11.53 -9.04 16.92
N ILE A 169 11.74 -8.16 15.93
CA ILE A 169 11.44 -6.73 16.04
C ILE A 169 9.94 -6.53 16.33
N ALA A 170 9.05 -7.26 15.64
CA ALA A 170 7.63 -7.28 15.93
C ALA A 170 7.34 -7.65 17.40
N SER A 171 8.02 -8.71 17.89
CA SER A 171 7.92 -9.14 19.29
C SER A 171 8.32 -8.03 20.26
N VAL A 172 9.44 -7.34 20.03
CA VAL A 172 9.86 -6.22 20.87
C VAL A 172 8.82 -5.09 20.89
N ILE A 173 8.27 -4.73 19.71
CA ILE A 173 7.24 -3.69 19.62
C ILE A 173 6.02 -4.07 20.47
N TYR A 174 5.48 -5.29 20.30
CA TYR A 174 4.31 -5.74 21.07
C TYR A 174 4.61 -5.91 22.56
N ASN A 175 5.79 -6.41 22.93
CA ASN A 175 6.20 -6.53 24.33
C ASN A 175 6.27 -5.17 25.01
N ARG A 176 6.82 -4.15 24.34
CA ARG A 176 6.85 -2.76 24.86
C ARG A 176 5.46 -2.16 24.98
N LEU A 177 4.58 -2.36 23.96
CA LEU A 177 3.19 -1.92 24.02
C LEU A 177 2.45 -2.55 25.22
N ASN A 178 2.57 -3.85 25.42
CA ASN A 178 1.95 -4.58 26.53
C ASN A 178 2.46 -4.12 27.91
N LYS A 179 3.71 -3.66 27.98
CA LYS A 179 4.31 -3.09 29.22
C LYS A 179 4.13 -1.59 29.34
N ASN A 180 3.35 -0.95 28.44
CA ASN A 180 3.17 0.50 28.40
C ASN A 180 4.50 1.28 28.35
N MET A 181 5.51 0.72 27.67
CA MET A 181 6.80 1.35 27.42
C MET A 181 6.75 2.19 26.14
N PRO A 182 7.48 3.32 26.05
CA PRO A 182 7.66 4.04 24.80
C PRO A 182 8.40 3.17 23.79
N LEU A 183 8.05 3.23 22.49
CA LEU A 183 8.67 2.38 21.47
C LEU A 183 10.11 2.80 21.15
N GLN A 184 10.42 4.10 21.19
CA GLN A 184 11.75 4.68 20.97
C GLN A 184 12.38 4.26 19.63
N ILE A 185 11.61 4.43 18.56
CA ILE A 185 11.98 4.03 17.19
C ILE A 185 12.45 5.27 16.43
N ASP A 186 13.74 5.32 16.04
CA ASP A 186 14.35 6.45 15.32
C ASP A 186 13.66 6.77 14.00
N ALA A 187 13.15 5.75 13.31
CA ALA A 187 12.42 5.95 12.06
C ALA A 187 11.20 6.86 12.20
N THR A 188 10.56 6.90 13.38
CA THR A 188 9.45 7.81 13.66
C THR A 188 9.88 9.26 13.79
N ILE A 189 11.10 9.50 14.25
CA ILE A 189 11.72 10.83 14.28
C ILE A 189 12.04 11.27 12.86
N LEU A 190 12.70 10.40 12.07
CA LEU A 190 13.05 10.69 10.68
C LEU A 190 11.83 10.96 9.81
N TYR A 191 10.68 10.31 10.10
CA TYR A 191 9.41 10.59 9.44
C TYR A 191 8.95 12.04 9.64
N VAL A 192 9.18 12.59 10.83
CA VAL A 192 8.75 13.95 11.20
C VAL A 192 9.71 15.03 10.68
N ILE A 193 11.02 14.82 10.87
CA ILE A 193 12.03 15.85 10.58
C ILE A 193 12.64 15.76 9.18
N GLY A 194 12.23 14.72 8.41
CA GLY A 194 12.83 14.38 7.13
C GLY A 194 14.07 13.50 7.25
N HIS A 195 14.56 13.02 6.11
CA HIS A 195 15.69 12.10 6.05
C HIS A 195 16.99 12.78 6.52
N LYS A 196 17.69 12.12 7.45
CA LYS A 196 19.03 12.45 7.90
C LYS A 196 19.86 11.17 8.03
N ASP A 197 21.16 11.26 7.88
CA ASP A 197 22.07 10.12 8.02
C ASP A 197 22.11 9.58 9.46
N LYS A 198 21.85 10.45 10.45
CA LYS A 198 21.87 10.10 11.87
C LYS A 198 20.86 10.94 12.66
N VAL A 199 20.17 10.29 13.59
CA VAL A 199 19.35 10.95 14.61
C VAL A 199 20.24 11.37 15.78
N TYR A 200 20.15 12.63 16.19
CA TYR A 200 20.88 13.18 17.32
C TYR A 200 19.97 13.35 18.54
N ASN A 201 20.51 13.43 19.75
CA ASN A 201 19.72 13.61 20.98
C ASN A 201 18.77 14.81 20.91
N ARG A 202 19.15 15.91 20.27
CA ARG A 202 18.29 17.08 20.05
C ARG A 202 17.05 16.76 19.17
N ASP A 203 17.15 15.79 18.29
CA ASP A 203 16.05 15.41 17.39
C ASP A 203 15.00 14.58 18.15
N LEU A 204 15.39 13.88 19.23
CA LEU A 204 14.50 13.06 20.05
C LEU A 204 13.46 13.89 20.82
N THR A 205 13.66 15.21 20.91
CA THR A 205 12.76 16.14 21.63
C THR A 205 11.72 16.80 20.72
N VAL A 206 11.67 16.45 19.44
CA VAL A 206 10.70 17.02 18.49
C VAL A 206 9.28 16.74 18.97
N LYS A 207 8.48 17.82 19.10
CA LYS A 207 7.07 17.71 19.50
C LYS A 207 6.23 17.26 18.33
N SER A 208 5.86 15.99 18.30
CA SER A 208 5.00 15.38 17.29
C SER A 208 4.27 14.19 17.88
N PRO A 209 3.02 13.90 17.50
CA PRO A 209 2.33 12.68 17.89
C PRO A 209 3.01 11.40 17.35
N TYR A 210 3.86 11.52 16.31
CA TYR A 210 4.67 10.42 15.80
C TYR A 210 5.92 10.14 16.63
N ASN A 211 6.36 11.05 17.50
CA ASN A 211 7.57 10.84 18.31
C ASN A 211 7.35 9.75 19.37
N THR A 212 7.80 8.54 19.08
CA THR A 212 7.68 7.37 19.97
C THR A 212 8.67 7.37 21.15
N TYR A 213 9.50 8.39 21.30
CA TYR A 213 10.30 8.67 22.51
C TYR A 213 9.48 9.41 23.56
N LEU A 214 8.59 10.31 23.12
CA LEU A 214 7.76 11.15 24.00
C LEU A 214 6.36 10.58 24.19
N ASN A 215 5.84 9.89 23.22
CA ASN A 215 4.49 9.33 23.24
C ASN A 215 4.54 7.81 23.35
N LYS A 216 3.76 7.24 24.27
CA LYS A 216 3.56 5.80 24.39
C LYS A 216 2.54 5.32 23.37
N GLY A 217 2.60 4.04 23.04
CA GLY A 217 1.70 3.44 22.06
C GLY A 217 2.21 3.52 20.62
N LEU A 218 1.37 3.13 19.66
CA LEU A 218 1.65 3.23 18.24
C LEU A 218 1.52 4.69 17.78
N PRO A 219 2.27 5.12 16.75
CA PRO A 219 2.05 6.41 16.11
C PRO A 219 0.65 6.49 15.46
N PRO A 220 0.14 7.71 15.15
CA PRO A 220 -1.22 7.90 14.64
C PRO A 220 -1.51 7.20 13.32
N SER A 221 -0.51 7.07 12.43
CA SER A 221 -0.63 6.36 11.15
C SER A 221 0.68 5.65 10.80
N PRO A 222 0.68 4.77 9.79
CA PRO A 222 1.90 4.19 9.24
C PRO A 222 2.89 5.27 8.78
N ILE A 223 4.18 5.02 8.96
CA ILE A 223 5.26 5.94 8.56
C ILE A 223 5.83 5.63 7.17
N CYS A 224 5.36 4.56 6.54
CA CYS A 224 5.67 4.17 5.17
C CYS A 224 4.71 3.08 4.69
N ASN A 225 4.78 2.72 3.41
CA ASN A 225 4.06 1.59 2.84
C ASN A 225 4.93 0.32 2.97
N PRO A 226 4.55 -0.63 3.85
CA PRO A 226 5.34 -1.82 4.12
C PRO A 226 5.14 -2.92 3.07
N GLY A 227 6.13 -3.79 2.91
CA GLY A 227 6.01 -5.01 2.11
C GLY A 227 5.37 -6.17 2.87
N THR A 228 5.08 -7.26 2.14
CA THR A 228 4.46 -8.48 2.69
C THR A 228 5.21 -9.05 3.88
N LYS A 229 6.54 -9.05 3.87
CA LYS A 229 7.35 -9.63 4.95
C LYS A 229 7.15 -8.91 6.28
N SER A 230 7.08 -7.58 6.26
CA SER A 230 6.81 -6.79 7.45
C SER A 230 5.38 -6.92 7.93
N ILE A 231 4.41 -7.00 7.01
CA ILE A 231 3.00 -7.26 7.35
C ILE A 231 2.86 -8.64 8.01
N ASN A 232 3.49 -9.68 7.44
CA ASN A 232 3.46 -11.02 8.02
C ASN A 232 4.14 -11.08 9.39
N ALA A 233 5.26 -10.36 9.58
CA ALA A 233 5.91 -10.28 10.88
C ALA A 233 5.05 -9.57 11.94
N ALA A 234 4.31 -8.54 11.55
CA ALA A 234 3.36 -7.85 12.43
C ALA A 234 2.17 -8.75 12.80
N LEU A 235 1.70 -9.61 11.88
CA LEU A 235 0.62 -10.57 12.13
C LEU A 235 1.07 -11.78 12.95
N HIS A 236 2.31 -12.21 12.76
CA HIS A 236 2.88 -13.44 13.35
C HIS A 236 4.23 -13.14 14.01
N PRO A 237 4.23 -12.33 15.11
CA PRO A 237 5.47 -12.04 15.84
C PRO A 237 6.05 -13.31 16.45
N GLU A 238 7.38 -13.38 16.55
CA GLU A 238 8.04 -14.42 17.32
C GLU A 238 7.66 -14.27 18.82
N ARG A 239 7.43 -15.38 19.51
CA ARG A 239 7.11 -15.35 20.94
C ARG A 239 8.40 -15.26 21.75
N THR A 240 8.76 -14.07 22.19
CA THR A 240 9.94 -13.78 22.99
C THR A 240 9.61 -12.85 24.14
N ASN A 241 10.54 -12.67 25.07
CA ASN A 241 10.48 -11.65 26.12
C ASN A 241 11.35 -10.42 25.80
N TYR A 242 11.87 -10.33 24.57
CA TYR A 242 12.76 -9.23 24.22
C TYR A 242 12.08 -7.86 24.33
N LEU A 243 12.82 -6.90 24.88
CA LEU A 243 12.39 -5.51 25.03
C LEU A 243 13.33 -4.54 24.31
N TYR A 244 14.52 -5.00 23.93
CA TYR A 244 15.57 -4.18 23.34
C TYR A 244 16.22 -4.91 22.16
N TYR A 245 16.75 -4.14 21.24
CA TYR A 245 17.64 -4.63 20.18
C TYR A 245 18.68 -3.57 19.83
N VAL A 246 19.77 -4.00 19.25
CA VAL A 246 20.82 -3.15 18.67
C VAL A 246 21.31 -3.82 17.39
N LEU A 247 21.62 -3.02 16.38
CA LEU A 247 22.17 -3.52 15.12
C LEU A 247 23.64 -3.94 15.34
N ASP A 248 23.97 -5.19 15.02
CA ASP A 248 25.34 -5.61 14.82
C ASP A 248 25.78 -5.20 13.41
N THR A 249 26.64 -4.21 13.33
CA THR A 249 27.13 -3.65 12.06
C THR A 249 28.00 -4.60 11.25
N LYS A 250 28.54 -5.67 11.87
CA LYS A 250 29.37 -6.67 11.19
C LYS A 250 28.52 -7.70 10.44
N THR A 251 27.45 -8.18 11.08
CA THR A 251 26.55 -9.18 10.51
C THR A 251 25.36 -8.57 9.79
N ASN A 252 25.09 -7.27 10.03
CA ASN A 252 23.93 -6.55 9.57
C ASN A 252 22.61 -7.20 10.06
N THR A 253 22.63 -7.79 11.26
CA THR A 253 21.47 -8.37 11.98
C THR A 253 21.34 -7.72 13.34
N HIS A 254 20.16 -7.87 13.97
CA HIS A 254 19.94 -7.33 15.29
C HIS A 254 20.28 -8.34 16.39
N VAL A 255 20.86 -7.84 17.47
CA VAL A 255 21.08 -8.58 18.72
C VAL A 255 20.03 -8.11 19.73
N PHE A 256 19.27 -9.07 20.25
CA PHE A 256 18.10 -8.82 21.09
C PHE A 256 18.43 -9.01 22.57
N ALA A 257 17.70 -8.31 23.45
CA ALA A 257 17.87 -8.40 24.90
C ALA A 257 16.52 -8.26 25.63
N GLU A 258 16.39 -8.96 26.75
CA GLU A 258 15.22 -8.88 27.63
C GLU A 258 15.36 -7.77 28.67
N THR A 259 16.59 -7.50 29.12
CA THR A 259 16.88 -6.50 30.16
C THR A 259 17.71 -5.34 29.62
N TYR A 260 17.58 -4.18 30.27
CA TYR A 260 18.37 -3.00 29.93
C TYR A 260 19.88 -3.23 30.14
N ALA A 261 20.25 -3.98 31.18
CA ALA A 261 21.68 -4.32 31.45
C ALA A 261 22.27 -5.15 30.27
N GLN A 262 21.54 -6.15 29.77
CA GLN A 262 21.96 -6.90 28.58
C GLN A 262 22.05 -6.01 27.34
N HIS A 263 21.08 -5.09 27.16
CA HIS A 263 21.08 -4.16 26.05
C HIS A 263 22.33 -3.26 26.06
N ILE A 264 22.70 -2.64 27.20
CA ILE A 264 23.89 -1.82 27.31
C ILE A 264 25.15 -2.62 26.97
N LYS A 265 25.24 -3.87 27.43
CA LYS A 265 26.34 -4.78 27.07
C LYS A 265 26.36 -5.01 25.53
N ASN A 266 25.21 -5.28 24.93
CA ASN A 266 25.11 -5.49 23.49
C ASN A 266 25.51 -4.23 22.71
N VAL A 267 25.07 -3.04 23.14
CA VAL A 267 25.46 -1.75 22.53
C VAL A 267 27.00 -1.57 22.57
N SER A 268 27.64 -1.91 23.67
CA SER A 268 29.10 -1.81 23.78
C SER A 268 29.87 -2.77 22.87
N LEU A 269 29.30 -3.94 22.59
CA LEU A 269 29.91 -4.99 21.77
C LEU A 269 29.63 -4.85 20.27
N TYR A 270 28.40 -4.45 19.91
CA TYR A 270 27.86 -4.54 18.54
C TYR A 270 27.43 -3.18 17.95
N GLY A 271 27.15 -2.18 18.77
CA GLY A 271 26.63 -0.87 18.35
C GLY A 271 27.68 0.13 17.83
N LYS A 272 28.84 -0.33 17.39
CA LYS A 272 29.96 0.51 16.91
C LYS A 272 29.96 0.69 15.42
#